data_08190f151a2ac0a47ceaffddc8ccbd69
#
_entry.id   08190f151a2ac0a47ceaffddc8ccbd69
#
_cell.length_a   1.000
_cell.length_b   1.000
_cell.length_c   1.000
_cell.angle_alpha   90.00
_cell.angle_beta   90.00
_cell.angle_gamma   90.00
#
_symmetry.space_group_name_H-M   'P 1'
#
loop_
_entity.id
_entity.type
_entity.pdbx_description
1 polymer ?
#
loop_
_entity_poly.entity_id
_entity_poly.type
_entity_poly.pdbx_seq_one_letter_code
_entity_poly.pdbx_strand_id
1 'polypeptide(L)'
;IYNDPMCSYSLSDNQIGRIYRDRENGIWIGTNLGGVNYCPQRGIEFTRHIPLSRPYTISSKRVRELVEDEEGNIWVGTEDAGINIYDPHTGVFKKIGRDVGPKSVCEKSLALLADKNYIWAGSFKNGLDMIERRNFSVRHYSGEQLGLNEASIYALCEDRKGKIWIGNAWGVYVGDKKTMTFTRLPQFGLSYIFDIIEDSDGYIWVATMGNGVYKYNPEDRKIKHYMHREGDDVSLSSNSVSNIKETSSGEIWFSTDRGGVCRYNKTEDNFTTFSEKQGLPDDTAYK
;
A
#
# COMPACT_ATOMS: atom_id res chain seq x y z
N ILE A 1 18.24 4.83 -9.29
CA ILE A 1 17.67 6.18 -9.44
C ILE A 1 17.59 6.78 -8.05
N TYR A 2 18.07 7.99 -7.83
CA TYR A 2 18.12 8.68 -6.54
C TYR A 2 17.67 10.13 -6.71
N ASN A 3 17.35 10.79 -5.61
CA ASN A 3 17.06 12.23 -5.61
C ASN A 3 18.32 13.03 -5.88
N ASP A 4 18.24 13.88 -6.90
CA ASP A 4 19.25 14.89 -7.18
C ASP A 4 18.53 16.25 -7.27
N PRO A 5 18.73 17.14 -6.30
CA PRO A 5 18.06 18.45 -6.30
C PRO A 5 18.36 19.33 -7.51
N MET A 6 19.49 19.05 -8.20
CA MET A 6 19.92 19.79 -9.39
C MET A 6 19.35 19.18 -10.69
N CYS A 7 18.79 17.99 -10.62
CA CYS A 7 18.20 17.29 -11.77
C CYS A 7 16.68 17.22 -11.66
N SER A 8 15.97 17.93 -12.52
CA SER A 8 14.48 17.95 -12.55
C SER A 8 13.84 16.60 -12.92
N TYR A 9 14.63 15.69 -13.49
CA TYR A 9 14.21 14.34 -13.89
C TYR A 9 14.63 13.25 -12.89
N SER A 10 15.14 13.64 -11.72
CA SER A 10 15.44 12.71 -10.63
C SER A 10 14.22 12.46 -9.75
N LEU A 11 14.31 11.46 -8.87
CA LEU A 11 13.31 11.25 -7.83
C LEU A 11 13.16 12.49 -6.94
N SER A 12 11.95 12.75 -6.49
CA SER A 12 11.66 13.88 -5.60
C SER A 12 12.17 13.68 -4.17
N ASP A 13 12.42 12.42 -3.78
CA ASP A 13 12.92 12.02 -2.46
C ASP A 13 13.45 10.58 -2.56
N ASN A 14 14.48 10.24 -1.78
CA ASN A 14 15.05 8.89 -1.73
C ASN A 14 14.22 7.92 -0.91
N GLN A 15 13.37 8.41 -0.01
CA GLN A 15 12.46 7.57 0.78
C GLN A 15 11.23 7.20 -0.04
N ILE A 16 11.25 6.00 -0.63
CA ILE A 16 10.16 5.49 -1.44
C ILE A 16 9.11 4.86 -0.53
N GLY A 17 7.88 5.34 -0.64
CA GLY A 17 6.73 4.79 0.08
C GLY A 17 6.00 3.70 -0.70
N ARG A 18 5.72 3.91 -1.97
CA ARG A 18 4.98 2.97 -2.81
C ARG A 18 5.45 3.03 -4.26
N ILE A 19 5.50 1.89 -4.93
CA ILE A 19 5.69 1.78 -6.38
C ILE A 19 4.48 1.11 -6.97
N TYR A 20 3.96 1.68 -8.06
CA TYR A 20 2.83 1.16 -8.81
C TYR A 20 3.11 1.19 -10.31
N ARG A 21 2.73 0.16 -11.05
CA ARG A 21 2.80 0.10 -12.50
C ARG A 21 1.38 0.18 -13.06
N ASP A 22 1.10 1.20 -13.88
CA ASP A 22 -0.19 1.38 -14.51
C ASP A 22 -0.38 0.49 -15.76
N ARG A 23 -1.56 0.57 -16.38
CA ARG A 23 -1.93 -0.24 -17.55
C ARG A 23 -1.13 0.14 -18.82
N GLU A 24 -0.58 1.35 -18.86
CA GLU A 24 0.27 1.82 -19.95
C GLU A 24 1.75 1.48 -19.71
N ASN A 25 2.04 0.67 -18.68
CA ASN A 25 3.36 0.31 -18.22
C ASN A 25 4.18 1.49 -17.65
N GLY A 26 3.56 2.62 -17.35
CA GLY A 26 4.17 3.70 -16.60
C GLY A 26 4.40 3.30 -15.14
N ILE A 27 5.48 3.79 -14.54
CA ILE A 27 5.83 3.52 -13.14
C ILE A 27 5.51 4.75 -12.30
N TRP A 28 4.68 4.56 -11.30
CA TRP A 28 4.33 5.55 -10.29
C TRP A 28 5.11 5.28 -9.01
N ILE A 29 5.74 6.30 -8.45
CA ILE A 29 6.55 6.19 -7.24
C ILE A 29 6.07 7.23 -6.24
N GLY A 30 5.37 6.79 -5.19
CA GLY A 30 5.04 7.60 -4.03
C GLY A 30 6.24 7.71 -3.10
N THR A 31 6.55 8.91 -2.67
CA THR A 31 7.68 9.17 -1.77
C THR A 31 7.19 9.77 -0.45
N ASN A 32 8.01 9.66 0.59
CA ASN A 32 7.63 10.08 1.95
C ASN A 32 7.46 11.61 2.06
N LEU A 33 8.37 12.38 1.48
CA LEU A 33 8.39 13.85 1.60
C LEU A 33 8.42 14.58 0.24
N GLY A 34 8.54 13.84 -0.86
CA GLY A 34 8.72 14.39 -2.20
C GLY A 34 7.46 14.37 -3.09
N GLY A 35 6.36 13.75 -2.66
CA GLY A 35 5.15 13.60 -3.46
C GLY A 35 5.16 12.35 -4.34
N VAL A 36 4.64 12.44 -5.56
CA VAL A 36 4.55 11.34 -6.53
C VAL A 36 5.43 11.62 -7.73
N ASN A 37 6.16 10.61 -8.19
CA ASN A 37 6.92 10.63 -9.43
C ASN A 37 6.26 9.66 -10.42
N TYR A 38 6.23 10.04 -11.69
CA TYR A 38 5.74 9.18 -12.76
C TYR A 38 6.81 9.01 -13.83
N CYS A 39 7.11 7.76 -14.18
CA CYS A 39 8.03 7.40 -15.25
C CYS A 39 7.23 6.72 -16.38
N PRO A 40 6.99 7.39 -17.52
CA PRO A 40 6.32 6.76 -18.65
C PRO A 40 7.22 5.69 -19.30
N GLN A 41 6.61 4.68 -19.91
CA GLN A 41 7.35 3.59 -20.59
C GLN A 41 8.25 4.09 -21.73
N ARG A 42 7.87 5.19 -22.37
CA ARG A 42 8.63 5.81 -23.47
C ARG A 42 9.41 7.02 -22.95
N GLY A 43 10.63 6.79 -22.55
CA GLY A 43 11.56 7.81 -22.07
C GLY A 43 12.03 7.54 -20.64
N ILE A 44 13.21 8.06 -20.30
CA ILE A 44 13.83 7.93 -18.95
C ILE A 44 13.43 9.13 -18.06
N GLU A 45 12.39 9.86 -18.44
CA GLU A 45 11.99 11.10 -17.77
C GLU A 45 10.90 10.85 -16.74
N PHE A 46 11.17 11.21 -15.48
CA PHE A 46 10.18 11.22 -14.41
C PHE A 46 9.42 12.54 -14.43
N THR A 47 8.08 12.49 -14.46
CA THR A 47 7.25 13.66 -14.19
C THR A 47 7.07 13.81 -12.69
N ARG A 48 7.51 14.93 -12.13
CA ARG A 48 7.40 15.22 -10.70
C ARG A 48 6.08 15.94 -10.40
N HIS A 49 5.27 15.35 -9.52
CA HIS A 49 4.06 15.96 -9.00
C HIS A 49 4.28 16.39 -7.55
N ILE A 50 4.27 17.70 -7.30
CA ILE A 50 4.44 18.30 -5.97
C ILE A 50 3.28 19.27 -5.67
N PRO A 51 2.98 19.53 -4.38
CA PRO A 51 2.05 20.56 -4.00
C PRO A 51 2.56 21.93 -4.44
N LEU A 52 1.70 22.68 -5.15
CA LEU A 52 1.96 24.04 -5.56
C LEU A 52 0.82 24.94 -5.09
N SER A 53 1.07 26.26 -5.00
CA SER A 53 0.05 27.26 -4.64
C SER A 53 -0.94 27.54 -5.78
N ARG A 54 -1.22 26.57 -6.62
CA ARG A 54 -2.19 26.62 -7.73
C ARG A 54 -3.15 25.42 -7.64
N PRO A 55 -4.38 25.54 -8.19
CA PRO A 55 -5.33 24.43 -8.21
C PRO A 55 -4.82 23.25 -9.04
N TYR A 56 -5.44 22.09 -8.85
CA TYR A 56 -5.20 20.87 -9.62
C TYR A 56 -3.81 20.25 -9.46
N THR A 57 -3.15 20.53 -8.34
CA THR A 57 -1.92 19.83 -7.94
C THR A 57 -2.18 18.91 -6.75
N ILE A 58 -1.31 17.92 -6.55
CA ILE A 58 -1.38 17.07 -5.37
C ILE A 58 -1.39 17.90 -4.09
N SER A 59 -2.12 17.48 -3.06
CA SER A 59 -2.34 18.26 -1.85
C SER A 59 -1.26 18.12 -0.79
N SER A 60 -0.41 17.07 -0.87
CA SER A 60 0.68 16.80 0.06
C SER A 60 1.87 16.15 -0.62
N LYS A 61 3.04 16.29 0.02
CA LYS A 61 4.27 15.55 -0.33
C LYS A 61 4.34 14.16 0.33
N ARG A 62 3.52 13.93 1.37
CA ARG A 62 3.53 12.67 2.14
C ARG A 62 2.54 11.68 1.55
N VAL A 63 2.97 10.99 0.51
CA VAL A 63 2.18 9.94 -0.12
C VAL A 63 2.33 8.64 0.66
N ARG A 64 1.21 8.01 0.96
CA ARG A 64 1.16 6.76 1.73
C ARG A 64 0.71 5.58 0.91
N GLU A 65 -0.27 5.77 0.03
CA GLU A 65 -0.87 4.70 -0.75
C GLU A 65 -1.28 5.17 -2.13
N LEU A 66 -1.21 4.27 -3.09
CA LEU A 66 -1.60 4.49 -4.49
C LEU A 66 -2.45 3.30 -4.96
N VAL A 67 -3.62 3.59 -5.54
CA VAL A 67 -4.42 2.58 -6.23
C VAL A 67 -4.94 3.14 -7.54
N GLU A 68 -5.04 2.29 -8.56
CA GLU A 68 -5.68 2.60 -9.82
C GLU A 68 -7.12 2.09 -9.82
N ASP A 69 -8.05 2.90 -10.32
CA ASP A 69 -9.42 2.46 -10.55
C ASP A 69 -9.61 1.87 -11.96
N GLU A 70 -10.80 1.32 -12.24
CA GLU A 70 -11.10 0.71 -13.55
C GLU A 70 -11.10 1.72 -14.71
N GLU A 71 -11.26 3.00 -14.43
CA GLU A 71 -11.18 4.09 -15.42
C GLU A 71 -9.73 4.55 -15.67
N GLY A 72 -8.76 4.01 -14.93
CA GLY A 72 -7.35 4.38 -15.03
C GLY A 72 -6.96 5.62 -14.24
N ASN A 73 -7.83 6.16 -13.38
CA ASN A 73 -7.44 7.23 -12.47
C ASN A 73 -6.60 6.68 -11.33
N ILE A 74 -5.60 7.45 -10.91
CA ILE A 74 -4.76 7.10 -9.76
C ILE A 74 -5.26 7.82 -8.51
N TRP A 75 -5.69 7.04 -7.54
CA TRP A 75 -6.09 7.55 -6.24
C TRP A 75 -4.87 7.56 -5.31
N VAL A 76 -4.65 8.71 -4.69
CA VAL A 76 -3.45 8.99 -3.90
C VAL A 76 -3.85 9.32 -2.48
N GLY A 77 -3.55 8.40 -1.56
CA GLY A 77 -3.71 8.61 -0.12
C GLY A 77 -2.52 9.35 0.47
N THR A 78 -2.77 10.36 1.28
CA THR A 78 -1.73 11.16 1.93
C THR A 78 -1.86 11.11 3.45
N GLU A 79 -0.73 11.28 4.16
CA GLU A 79 -0.70 11.22 5.64
C GLU A 79 -1.31 12.45 6.33
N ASP A 80 -1.49 13.57 5.62
CA ASP A 80 -1.83 14.86 6.23
C ASP A 80 -2.81 15.71 5.43
N ALA A 81 -3.20 15.27 4.23
CA ALA A 81 -4.05 16.07 3.36
C ALA A 81 -5.16 15.27 2.66
N GLY A 82 -5.49 14.07 3.19
CA GLY A 82 -6.58 13.23 2.69
C GLY A 82 -6.28 12.59 1.35
N ILE A 83 -7.28 12.51 0.47
CA ILE A 83 -7.25 11.71 -0.75
C ILE A 83 -7.29 12.62 -1.97
N ASN A 84 -6.41 12.34 -2.92
CA ASN A 84 -6.35 12.98 -4.24
C ASN A 84 -6.66 11.96 -5.33
N ILE A 85 -7.20 12.43 -6.44
CA ILE A 85 -7.44 11.66 -7.66
C ILE A 85 -6.65 12.32 -8.76
N TYR A 86 -5.81 11.57 -9.42
CA TYR A 86 -5.08 11.99 -10.61
C TYR A 86 -5.72 11.37 -11.84
N ASP A 87 -6.08 12.21 -12.79
CA ASP A 87 -6.54 11.80 -14.11
C ASP A 87 -5.36 11.86 -15.07
N PRO A 88 -4.84 10.72 -15.58
CA PRO A 88 -3.68 10.70 -16.47
C PRO A 88 -3.97 11.30 -17.84
N HIS A 89 -5.24 11.35 -18.30
CA HIS A 89 -5.60 11.92 -19.60
C HIS A 89 -5.53 13.45 -19.58
N THR A 90 -5.87 14.08 -18.45
CA THR A 90 -5.86 15.54 -18.31
C THR A 90 -4.63 16.07 -17.56
N GLY A 91 -3.90 15.21 -16.85
CA GLY A 91 -2.79 15.59 -15.99
C GLY A 91 -3.21 16.35 -14.72
N VAL A 92 -4.48 16.26 -14.33
CA VAL A 92 -5.09 17.06 -13.26
C VAL A 92 -5.27 16.24 -11.98
N PHE A 93 -4.90 16.85 -10.85
CA PHE A 93 -5.27 16.35 -9.53
C PHE A 93 -6.54 17.02 -9.03
N LYS A 94 -7.48 16.22 -8.50
CA LYS A 94 -8.65 16.67 -7.74
C LYS A 94 -8.56 16.13 -6.32
N LYS A 95 -8.91 16.93 -5.32
CA LYS A 95 -8.95 16.51 -3.91
C LYS A 95 -10.38 16.24 -3.47
N ILE A 96 -10.61 15.10 -2.82
CA ILE A 96 -11.90 14.78 -2.19
C ILE A 96 -12.19 15.81 -1.08
N GLY A 97 -13.42 16.36 -1.10
CA GLY A 97 -13.88 17.34 -0.13
C GLY A 97 -13.43 18.78 -0.39
N ARG A 98 -12.63 19.02 -1.43
CA ARG A 98 -12.28 20.36 -1.92
C ARG A 98 -12.78 20.59 -3.36
N ASP A 99 -12.44 19.68 -4.27
CA ASP A 99 -12.72 19.82 -5.69
C ASP A 99 -13.90 18.93 -6.12
N VAL A 100 -14.05 17.78 -5.48
CA VAL A 100 -15.12 16.79 -5.76
C VAL A 100 -15.63 16.15 -4.47
N GLY A 101 -16.90 15.82 -4.42
CA GLY A 101 -17.55 15.11 -3.32
C GLY A 101 -17.55 15.85 -1.98
N PRO A 102 -18.16 15.25 -0.95
CA PRO A 102 -18.13 15.77 0.42
C PRO A 102 -16.74 15.55 1.05
N LYS A 103 -16.48 16.30 2.13
CA LYS A 103 -15.26 16.12 2.91
C LYS A 103 -15.19 14.69 3.46
N SER A 104 -14.11 13.97 3.13
CA SER A 104 -13.77 12.67 3.70
C SER A 104 -13.33 12.85 5.15
N VAL A 105 -13.69 11.90 6.02
CA VAL A 105 -13.19 11.84 7.39
C VAL A 105 -11.74 11.32 7.41
N CYS A 106 -11.34 10.62 6.35
CA CYS A 106 -9.99 10.08 6.16
C CYS A 106 -8.98 11.18 5.77
N GLU A 107 -8.71 12.12 6.68
CA GLU A 107 -7.69 13.15 6.46
C GLU A 107 -6.25 12.60 6.47
N LYS A 108 -6.03 11.48 7.18
CA LYS A 108 -4.77 10.74 7.23
C LYS A 108 -5.00 9.36 6.63
N SER A 109 -4.89 9.28 5.31
CA SER A 109 -5.10 8.03 4.58
C SER A 109 -3.86 7.15 4.69
N LEU A 110 -4.03 5.95 5.25
CA LEU A 110 -2.95 4.99 5.46
C LEU A 110 -3.02 3.79 4.52
N ALA A 111 -4.23 3.45 4.07
CA ALA A 111 -4.47 2.36 3.15
C ALA A 111 -5.56 2.74 2.15
N LEU A 112 -5.43 2.31 0.92
CA LEU A 112 -6.44 2.42 -0.12
C LEU A 112 -6.66 1.05 -0.78
N LEU A 113 -7.93 0.77 -1.10
CA LEU A 113 -8.31 -0.37 -1.91
C LEU A 113 -9.35 0.07 -2.93
N ALA A 114 -9.13 -0.22 -4.20
CA ALA A 114 -10.10 0.03 -5.26
C ALA A 114 -10.88 -1.25 -5.56
N ASP A 115 -12.20 -1.19 -5.48
CA ASP A 115 -13.07 -2.19 -6.06
C ASP A 115 -13.88 -1.60 -7.23
N LYS A 116 -14.73 -2.40 -7.84
CA LYS A 116 -15.53 -2.01 -9.02
C LYS A 116 -16.31 -0.69 -8.83
N ASN A 117 -16.83 -0.42 -7.63
CA ASN A 117 -17.74 0.71 -7.37
C ASN A 117 -17.18 1.72 -6.40
N TYR A 118 -16.27 1.30 -5.53
CA TYR A 118 -15.83 2.08 -4.39
C TYR A 118 -14.31 2.15 -4.28
N ILE A 119 -13.85 3.23 -3.69
CA ILE A 119 -12.54 3.30 -3.06
C ILE A 119 -12.73 3.19 -1.56
N TRP A 120 -12.07 2.24 -0.96
CA TRP A 120 -12.00 2.00 0.47
C TRP A 120 -10.77 2.71 1.02
N ALA A 121 -10.96 3.61 1.96
CA ALA A 121 -9.87 4.42 2.51
C ALA A 121 -9.75 4.20 4.02
N GLY A 122 -8.72 3.47 4.40
CA GLY A 122 -8.34 3.28 5.80
C GLY A 122 -7.61 4.48 6.36
N SER A 123 -7.96 4.92 7.56
CA SER A 123 -7.42 6.12 8.18
C SER A 123 -6.67 5.86 9.47
N PHE A 124 -5.90 6.85 9.91
CA PHE A 124 -5.33 6.87 11.25
C PHE A 124 -6.38 7.31 12.27
N LYS A 125 -6.79 6.40 13.16
CA LYS A 125 -7.75 6.61 14.27
C LYS A 125 -9.21 6.94 13.91
N ASN A 126 -9.56 6.98 12.62
CA ASN A 126 -10.91 7.37 12.20
C ASN A 126 -11.66 6.26 11.44
N GLY A 127 -11.17 5.01 11.44
CA GLY A 127 -11.86 3.91 10.76
C GLY A 127 -11.73 3.96 9.24
N LEU A 128 -12.84 3.75 8.53
CA LEU A 128 -12.90 3.51 7.11
C LEU A 128 -13.88 4.47 6.42
N ASP A 129 -13.45 5.09 5.34
CA ASP A 129 -14.34 5.74 4.39
C ASP A 129 -14.52 4.87 3.14
N MET A 130 -15.78 4.67 2.74
CA MET A 130 -16.15 4.14 1.43
C MET A 130 -16.54 5.30 0.51
N ILE A 131 -15.81 5.50 -0.56
CA ILE A 131 -16.02 6.58 -1.52
C ILE A 131 -16.56 5.96 -2.81
N GLU A 132 -17.79 6.30 -3.18
CA GLU A 132 -18.38 5.85 -4.43
C GLU A 132 -17.70 6.55 -5.62
N ARG A 133 -17.13 5.77 -6.56
CA ARG A 133 -16.31 6.30 -7.66
C ARG A 133 -17.07 7.19 -8.63
N ARG A 134 -18.37 6.93 -8.86
CA ARG A 134 -19.19 7.65 -9.84
C ARG A 134 -19.57 9.07 -9.42
N ASN A 135 -19.88 9.28 -8.15
CA ASN A 135 -20.45 10.52 -7.65
C ASN A 135 -19.65 11.11 -6.48
N PHE A 136 -18.59 10.41 -6.04
CA PHE A 136 -17.73 10.78 -4.91
C PHE A 136 -18.47 10.90 -3.58
N SER A 137 -19.64 10.29 -3.43
CA SER A 137 -20.30 10.22 -2.12
C SER A 137 -19.45 9.40 -1.15
N VAL A 138 -19.39 9.86 0.10
CA VAL A 138 -18.58 9.22 1.14
C VAL A 138 -19.49 8.64 2.20
N ARG A 139 -19.28 7.36 2.53
CA ARG A 139 -19.90 6.68 3.67
C ARG A 139 -18.81 6.32 4.66
N HIS A 140 -18.92 6.84 5.86
CA HIS A 140 -17.97 6.62 6.94
C HIS A 140 -18.40 5.49 7.86
N TYR A 141 -17.43 4.67 8.30
CA TYR A 141 -17.59 3.61 9.30
C TYR A 141 -16.52 3.77 10.38
N SER A 142 -16.95 3.96 11.62
CA SER A 142 -16.02 3.98 12.77
C SER A 142 -15.42 2.59 13.03
N GLY A 143 -14.31 2.53 13.75
CA GLY A 143 -13.72 1.25 14.15
C GLY A 143 -14.69 0.35 14.92
N GLU A 144 -15.53 0.94 15.80
CA GLU A 144 -16.55 0.23 16.55
C GLU A 144 -17.63 -0.40 15.66
N GLN A 145 -18.14 0.36 14.67
CA GLN A 145 -19.12 -0.15 13.70
C GLN A 145 -18.56 -1.31 12.86
N LEU A 146 -17.24 -1.30 12.60
CA LEU A 146 -16.55 -2.38 11.90
C LEU A 146 -16.19 -3.56 12.81
N GLY A 147 -16.35 -3.46 14.13
CA GLY A 147 -15.93 -4.48 15.09
C GLY A 147 -14.43 -4.53 15.33
N LEU A 148 -13.72 -3.44 15.07
CA LEU A 148 -12.27 -3.35 15.27
C LEU A 148 -11.93 -2.92 16.70
N ASN A 149 -10.88 -3.50 17.28
CA ASN A 149 -10.39 -3.12 18.61
C ASN A 149 -9.66 -1.76 18.59
N GLU A 150 -9.23 -1.30 17.42
CA GLU A 150 -8.55 -0.03 17.20
C GLU A 150 -8.91 0.50 15.82
N ALA A 151 -9.17 1.79 15.70
CA ALA A 151 -9.76 2.40 14.52
C ALA A 151 -8.75 2.74 13.41
N SER A 152 -7.45 2.63 13.64
CA SER A 152 -6.47 2.83 12.57
C SER A 152 -6.43 1.62 11.64
N ILE A 153 -6.43 1.87 10.34
CA ILE A 153 -6.37 0.84 9.31
C ILE A 153 -5.15 1.10 8.45
N TYR A 154 -4.18 0.19 8.51
CA TYR A 154 -2.88 0.33 7.84
C TYR A 154 -2.77 -0.48 6.55
N ALA A 155 -3.59 -1.53 6.42
CA ALA A 155 -3.63 -2.39 5.25
C ALA A 155 -5.07 -2.78 4.90
N LEU A 156 -5.36 -2.85 3.61
CA LEU A 156 -6.63 -3.28 3.04
C LEU A 156 -6.35 -4.20 1.85
N CYS A 157 -7.03 -5.35 1.81
CA CYS A 157 -6.98 -6.27 0.69
C CYS A 157 -8.37 -6.86 0.45
N GLU A 158 -8.78 -7.01 -0.80
CA GLU A 158 -9.92 -7.84 -1.18
C GLU A 158 -9.42 -9.15 -1.74
N ASP A 159 -9.88 -10.28 -1.18
CA ASP A 159 -9.56 -11.59 -1.72
C ASP A 159 -10.47 -11.97 -2.91
N ARG A 160 -10.08 -13.00 -3.66
CA ARG A 160 -10.83 -13.51 -4.83
C ARG A 160 -12.25 -14.00 -4.50
N LYS A 161 -12.57 -14.18 -3.22
CA LYS A 161 -13.92 -14.50 -2.74
C LYS A 161 -14.73 -13.27 -2.37
N GLY A 162 -14.17 -12.07 -2.53
CA GLY A 162 -14.78 -10.78 -2.22
C GLY A 162 -14.84 -10.48 -0.73
N LYS A 163 -14.02 -11.13 0.09
CA LYS A 163 -13.83 -10.78 1.50
C LYS A 163 -12.81 -9.65 1.60
N ILE A 164 -13.07 -8.74 2.51
CA ILE A 164 -12.13 -7.65 2.82
C ILE A 164 -11.30 -8.05 4.03
N TRP A 165 -10.00 -7.91 3.87
CA TRP A 165 -8.99 -8.10 4.91
C TRP A 165 -8.53 -6.74 5.39
N ILE A 166 -8.49 -6.55 6.71
CA ILE A 166 -8.05 -5.32 7.37
C ILE A 166 -6.87 -5.64 8.26
N GLY A 167 -5.79 -4.88 8.09
CA GLY A 167 -4.64 -4.88 8.99
C GLY A 167 -4.61 -3.63 9.86
N ASN A 168 -4.45 -3.81 11.18
CA ASN A 168 -4.26 -2.73 12.13
C ASN A 168 -3.15 -3.04 13.15
N ALA A 169 -3.01 -2.23 14.21
CA ALA A 169 -2.00 -2.45 15.25
C ALA A 169 -2.26 -3.70 16.13
N TRP A 170 -3.45 -4.29 16.07
CA TRP A 170 -3.88 -5.43 16.88
C TRP A 170 -4.04 -6.72 16.08
N GLY A 171 -3.60 -6.72 14.83
CA GLY A 171 -3.58 -7.90 13.97
C GLY A 171 -4.47 -7.79 12.74
N VAL A 172 -4.91 -8.95 12.26
CA VAL A 172 -5.66 -9.11 11.02
C VAL A 172 -7.14 -9.36 11.32
N TYR A 173 -8.00 -8.70 10.56
CA TYR A 173 -9.44 -8.91 10.55
C TYR A 173 -9.90 -9.27 9.15
N VAL A 174 -10.96 -10.07 9.06
CA VAL A 174 -11.62 -10.40 7.79
C VAL A 174 -13.12 -10.21 7.93
N GLY A 175 -13.75 -9.70 6.90
CA GLY A 175 -15.19 -9.42 6.91
C GLY A 175 -15.80 -9.41 5.52
N ASP A 176 -17.08 -9.06 5.49
CA ASP A 176 -17.90 -9.03 4.29
C ASP A 176 -18.34 -7.60 3.98
N LYS A 177 -18.19 -7.20 2.70
CA LYS A 177 -18.55 -5.86 2.21
C LYS A 177 -20.05 -5.53 2.42
N LYS A 178 -20.93 -6.53 2.49
CA LYS A 178 -22.37 -6.30 2.61
C LYS A 178 -22.77 -6.00 4.05
N THR A 179 -22.17 -6.70 4.99
CA THR A 179 -22.49 -6.55 6.42
C THR A 179 -21.63 -5.48 7.09
N MET A 180 -20.46 -5.16 6.52
CA MET A 180 -19.46 -4.25 7.10
C MET A 180 -19.05 -4.67 8.51
N THR A 181 -19.03 -5.98 8.77
CA THR A 181 -18.65 -6.56 10.06
C THR A 181 -17.42 -7.41 9.88
N PHE A 182 -16.40 -7.13 10.70
CA PHE A 182 -15.10 -7.77 10.62
C PHE A 182 -14.80 -8.55 11.90
N THR A 183 -14.18 -9.71 11.73
CA THR A 183 -13.80 -10.59 12.82
C THR A 183 -12.30 -10.73 12.85
N ARG A 184 -11.71 -10.57 14.04
CA ARG A 184 -10.28 -10.74 14.23
C ARG A 184 -9.87 -12.19 14.03
N LEU A 185 -8.75 -12.40 13.37
CA LEU A 185 -8.12 -13.70 13.16
C LEU A 185 -6.97 -13.89 14.15
N PRO A 186 -7.18 -14.62 15.27
CA PRO A 186 -6.20 -14.70 16.35
C PRO A 186 -4.90 -15.43 15.98
N GLN A 187 -4.91 -16.24 14.92
CA GLN A 187 -3.73 -16.99 14.46
C GLN A 187 -2.59 -16.09 13.94
N PHE A 188 -2.85 -14.81 13.64
CA PHE A 188 -1.82 -13.82 13.27
C PHE A 188 -1.23 -13.09 14.49
N GLY A 189 -1.67 -13.45 15.70
CA GLY A 189 -1.19 -12.82 16.93
C GLY A 189 -1.64 -11.36 17.10
N LEU A 190 -0.95 -10.64 17.98
CA LEU A 190 -1.07 -9.20 18.20
C LEU A 190 0.12 -8.53 17.53
N SER A 191 0.03 -8.31 16.22
CA SER A 191 1.09 -7.72 15.43
C SER A 191 0.59 -6.46 14.73
N TYR A 192 1.44 -5.48 14.63
CA TYR A 192 1.19 -4.30 13.82
C TYR A 192 1.31 -4.68 12.35
N ILE A 193 0.22 -4.59 11.61
CA ILE A 193 0.15 -5.03 10.22
C ILE A 193 0.43 -3.86 9.29
N PHE A 194 1.40 -4.00 8.41
CA PHE A 194 1.76 -2.98 7.43
C PHE A 194 1.14 -3.22 6.07
N ASP A 195 1.03 -4.50 5.66
CA ASP A 195 0.50 -4.83 4.34
C ASP A 195 -0.16 -6.20 4.33
N ILE A 196 -1.14 -6.36 3.44
CA ILE A 196 -1.85 -7.63 3.19
C ILE A 196 -2.10 -7.73 1.69
N ILE A 197 -1.72 -8.85 1.09
CA ILE A 197 -2.09 -9.18 -0.29
C ILE A 197 -2.63 -10.61 -0.38
N GLU A 198 -3.44 -10.89 -1.40
CA GLU A 198 -3.67 -12.23 -1.89
C GLU A 198 -2.78 -12.48 -3.11
N ASP A 199 -2.01 -13.55 -3.11
CA ASP A 199 -1.20 -13.93 -4.27
C ASP A 199 -2.01 -14.69 -5.32
N SER A 200 -1.42 -14.87 -6.50
CA SER A 200 -2.03 -15.59 -7.63
C SER A 200 -2.38 -17.05 -7.31
N ASP A 201 -1.73 -17.66 -6.31
CA ASP A 201 -2.02 -19.01 -5.84
C ASP A 201 -3.13 -19.06 -4.78
N GLY A 202 -3.64 -17.89 -4.31
CA GLY A 202 -4.72 -17.77 -3.32
C GLY A 202 -4.27 -17.77 -1.88
N TYR A 203 -3.00 -17.60 -1.61
CA TYR A 203 -2.50 -17.40 -0.25
C TYR A 203 -2.59 -15.92 0.14
N ILE A 204 -2.98 -15.69 1.38
CA ILE A 204 -2.93 -14.36 1.98
C ILE A 204 -1.56 -14.18 2.63
N TRP A 205 -0.85 -13.16 2.19
CA TRP A 205 0.42 -12.76 2.78
C TRP A 205 0.20 -11.54 3.65
N VAL A 206 0.82 -11.55 4.84
CA VAL A 206 0.67 -10.49 5.84
C VAL A 206 2.03 -10.03 6.29
N ALA A 207 2.37 -8.78 6.04
CA ALA A 207 3.59 -8.12 6.49
C ALA A 207 3.39 -7.44 7.83
N THR A 208 4.35 -7.57 8.73
CA THR A 208 4.26 -7.03 10.09
C THR A 208 5.46 -6.17 10.47
N MET A 209 5.25 -5.29 11.44
CA MET A 209 6.31 -4.56 12.12
C MET A 209 6.91 -5.42 13.23
N GLY A 210 8.11 -5.95 13.00
CA GLY A 210 8.90 -6.67 14.00
C GLY A 210 8.54 -8.14 14.20
N ASN A 211 7.55 -8.69 13.46
CA ASN A 211 7.15 -10.09 13.58
C ASN A 211 7.16 -10.83 12.22
N GLY A 212 7.98 -10.39 11.27
CA GLY A 212 8.18 -11.03 9.97
C GLY A 212 6.94 -11.05 9.09
N VAL A 213 6.73 -12.16 8.40
CA VAL A 213 5.67 -12.36 7.40
C VAL A 213 4.91 -13.64 7.67
N TYR A 214 3.59 -13.58 7.52
CA TYR A 214 2.73 -14.76 7.52
C TYR A 214 2.25 -15.07 6.11
N LYS A 215 2.22 -16.36 5.77
CA LYS A 215 1.56 -16.93 4.60
C LYS A 215 0.40 -17.80 5.08
N TYR A 216 -0.82 -17.44 4.70
CA TYR A 216 -2.04 -18.10 5.16
C TYR A 216 -2.84 -18.65 3.99
N ASN A 217 -3.30 -19.90 4.12
CA ASN A 217 -4.21 -20.51 3.17
C ASN A 217 -5.66 -20.39 3.70
N PRO A 218 -6.54 -19.62 3.04
CA PRO A 218 -7.94 -19.47 3.48
C PRO A 218 -8.78 -20.73 3.34
N GLU A 219 -8.38 -21.71 2.51
CA GLU A 219 -9.13 -22.94 2.25
C GLU A 219 -8.98 -23.95 3.40
N ASP A 220 -7.75 -24.23 3.79
CA ASP A 220 -7.44 -25.21 4.84
C ASP A 220 -7.04 -24.56 6.18
N ARG A 221 -7.03 -23.23 6.23
CA ARG A 221 -6.68 -22.40 7.38
C ARG A 221 -5.27 -22.62 7.93
N LYS A 222 -4.39 -23.22 7.15
CA LYS A 222 -2.98 -23.36 7.53
C LYS A 222 -2.27 -22.03 7.44
N ILE A 223 -1.40 -21.78 8.41
CA ILE A 223 -0.57 -20.58 8.47
C ILE A 223 0.89 -21.01 8.57
N LYS A 224 1.75 -20.32 7.82
CA LYS A 224 3.19 -20.41 7.92
C LYS A 224 3.74 -19.05 8.31
N HIS A 225 4.73 -19.04 9.20
CA HIS A 225 5.31 -17.83 9.74
C HIS A 225 6.80 -17.81 9.41
N TYR A 226 7.24 -16.76 8.76
CA TYR A 226 8.63 -16.54 8.37
C TYR A 226 9.21 -15.37 9.15
N MET A 227 10.40 -15.57 9.69
CA MET A 227 11.12 -14.57 10.46
C MET A 227 12.57 -14.50 10.01
N HIS A 228 13.21 -13.37 10.27
CA HIS A 228 14.65 -13.26 10.21
C HIS A 228 15.30 -14.17 11.27
N ARG A 229 16.34 -14.87 10.86
CA ARG A 229 17.19 -15.70 11.71
C ARG A 229 18.64 -15.28 11.51
N GLU A 230 19.29 -14.91 12.58
CA GLU A 230 20.71 -14.53 12.54
C GLU A 230 21.57 -15.69 12.04
N GLY A 231 22.44 -15.42 11.06
CA GLY A 231 23.28 -16.44 10.43
C GLY A 231 22.60 -17.35 9.41
N ASP A 232 21.34 -17.10 9.07
CA ASP A 232 20.58 -17.83 8.05
C ASP A 232 20.31 -16.91 6.85
N ASP A 233 21.18 -16.98 5.85
CA ASP A 233 21.17 -16.13 4.66
C ASP A 233 19.92 -16.37 3.74
N VAL A 234 19.16 -17.42 3.98
CA VAL A 234 17.93 -17.75 3.25
C VAL A 234 16.66 -17.46 4.06
N SER A 235 16.79 -16.89 5.24
CA SER A 235 15.67 -16.34 6.01
C SER A 235 15.30 -14.92 5.54
N LEU A 236 14.22 -14.33 6.08
CA LEU A 236 13.95 -12.90 5.89
C LEU A 236 15.14 -12.07 6.37
N SER A 237 15.45 -10.98 5.67
CA SER A 237 16.54 -10.06 6.04
C SER A 237 16.20 -9.18 7.26
N SER A 238 14.91 -8.97 7.54
CA SER A 238 14.41 -8.24 8.71
C SER A 238 13.03 -8.73 9.12
N ASN A 239 12.72 -8.64 10.42
CA ASN A 239 11.37 -8.91 10.94
C ASN A 239 10.39 -7.74 10.76
N SER A 240 10.88 -6.56 10.38
CA SER A 240 10.04 -5.42 10.03
C SER A 240 9.87 -5.37 8.52
N VAL A 241 8.72 -5.84 8.04
CA VAL A 241 8.38 -5.91 6.62
C VAL A 241 7.31 -4.88 6.33
N SER A 242 7.62 -3.91 5.45
CA SER A 242 6.78 -2.74 5.21
C SER A 242 5.82 -2.89 4.05
N ASN A 243 6.12 -3.75 3.07
CA ASN A 243 5.29 -3.94 1.88
C ASN A 243 5.51 -5.32 1.27
N ILE A 244 4.48 -5.82 0.58
CA ILE A 244 4.48 -7.06 -0.19
C ILE A 244 4.00 -6.75 -1.61
N LYS A 245 4.67 -7.30 -2.60
CA LYS A 245 4.24 -7.15 -3.99
C LYS A 245 4.42 -8.45 -4.75
N GLU A 246 3.37 -8.89 -5.43
CA GLU A 246 3.47 -9.91 -6.46
C GLU A 246 3.72 -9.24 -7.81
N THR A 247 4.71 -9.74 -8.55
CA THR A 247 5.00 -9.30 -9.91
C THR A 247 4.06 -9.98 -10.91
N SER A 248 4.02 -9.48 -12.14
CA SER A 248 3.27 -10.13 -13.24
C SER A 248 3.79 -11.53 -13.59
N SER A 249 5.01 -11.87 -13.19
CA SER A 249 5.58 -13.23 -13.30
C SER A 249 5.25 -14.14 -12.12
N GLY A 250 4.49 -13.66 -11.12
CA GLY A 250 4.10 -14.41 -9.93
C GLY A 250 5.19 -14.52 -8.85
N GLU A 251 6.24 -13.70 -8.92
CA GLU A 251 7.24 -13.60 -7.87
C GLU A 251 6.73 -12.72 -6.73
N ILE A 252 6.93 -13.16 -5.48
CA ILE A 252 6.54 -12.39 -4.29
C ILE A 252 7.77 -11.68 -3.73
N TRP A 253 7.67 -10.37 -3.61
CA TRP A 253 8.73 -9.48 -3.12
C TRP A 253 8.30 -8.77 -1.85
N PHE A 254 9.25 -8.55 -0.94
CA PHE A 254 9.04 -7.93 0.37
C PHE A 254 10.03 -6.78 0.55
N SER A 255 9.53 -5.60 0.90
CA SER A 255 10.36 -4.49 1.33
C SER A 255 10.56 -4.57 2.84
N THR A 256 11.79 -4.38 3.31
CA THR A 256 12.10 -4.50 4.74
C THR A 256 12.74 -3.24 5.30
N ASP A 257 12.54 -2.99 6.60
CA ASP A 257 13.27 -1.95 7.31
C ASP A 257 14.70 -2.42 7.60
N ARG A 258 15.69 -1.75 7.02
CA ARG A 258 17.14 -1.99 7.17
C ARG A 258 17.64 -3.38 6.75
N GLY A 259 16.91 -4.07 5.90
CA GLY A 259 17.32 -5.38 5.40
C GLY A 259 17.25 -5.47 3.87
N GLY A 260 17.00 -4.35 3.19
CA GLY A 260 16.83 -4.32 1.74
C GLY A 260 15.52 -4.93 1.29
N VAL A 261 15.55 -5.71 0.24
CA VAL A 261 14.39 -6.35 -0.38
C VAL A 261 14.58 -7.86 -0.40
N CYS A 262 13.54 -8.61 -0.04
CA CYS A 262 13.54 -10.06 -0.12
C CYS A 262 12.63 -10.55 -1.25
N ARG A 263 13.05 -11.56 -1.99
CA ARG A 263 12.21 -12.32 -2.91
C ARG A 263 11.96 -13.70 -2.33
N TYR A 264 10.69 -14.11 -2.31
CA TYR A 264 10.30 -15.46 -1.90
C TYR A 264 10.58 -16.46 -3.01
N ASN A 265 11.29 -17.53 -2.67
CA ASN A 265 11.51 -18.67 -3.53
C ASN A 265 10.46 -19.74 -3.24
N LYS A 266 9.49 -19.89 -4.14
CA LYS A 266 8.36 -20.83 -3.98
C LYS A 266 8.81 -22.30 -3.93
N THR A 267 9.89 -22.65 -4.64
CA THR A 267 10.39 -24.04 -4.74
C THR A 267 11.09 -24.46 -3.45
N GLU A 268 11.99 -23.61 -2.96
CA GLU A 268 12.80 -23.90 -1.78
C GLU A 268 12.12 -23.45 -0.48
N ASP A 269 11.03 -22.69 -0.60
CA ASP A 269 10.26 -22.14 0.52
C ASP A 269 11.12 -21.28 1.47
N ASN A 270 11.97 -20.46 0.89
CA ASN A 270 12.92 -19.59 1.55
C ASN A 270 13.02 -18.22 0.84
N PHE A 271 13.99 -17.38 1.21
CA PHE A 271 14.14 -16.03 0.68
C PHE A 271 15.51 -15.81 0.08
N THR A 272 15.55 -14.97 -0.95
CA THR A 272 16.77 -14.36 -1.48
C THR A 272 16.76 -12.89 -1.15
N THR A 273 17.79 -12.40 -0.46
CA THR A 273 17.92 -11.00 -0.07
C THR A 273 18.74 -10.21 -1.07
N PHE A 274 18.28 -8.99 -1.35
CA PHE A 274 18.98 -7.97 -2.12
C PHE A 274 19.18 -6.75 -1.23
N SER A 275 20.41 -6.28 -1.13
CA SER A 275 20.86 -5.18 -0.26
C SER A 275 21.75 -4.21 -1.03
N GLU A 276 22.32 -3.22 -0.36
CA GLU A 276 23.34 -2.34 -0.96
C GLU A 276 24.49 -3.13 -1.61
N LYS A 277 24.84 -4.29 -1.06
CA LYS A 277 25.87 -5.18 -1.64
C LYS A 277 25.51 -5.68 -3.04
N GLN A 278 24.24 -5.79 -3.36
CA GLN A 278 23.70 -6.15 -4.68
C GLN A 278 23.25 -4.93 -5.50
N GLY A 279 23.57 -3.71 -5.05
CA GLY A 279 23.35 -2.48 -5.79
C GLY A 279 22.10 -1.70 -5.44
N LEU A 280 21.42 -2.00 -4.32
CA LEU A 280 20.40 -1.10 -3.82
C LEU A 280 21.01 0.20 -3.31
N PRO A 281 20.32 1.34 -3.46
CA PRO A 281 20.82 2.63 -2.98
C PRO A 281 20.80 2.76 -1.45
N ASP A 282 20.00 1.97 -0.76
CA ASP A 282 19.82 1.95 0.70
C ASP A 282 19.16 0.61 1.10
N ASP A 283 19.57 0.05 2.22
CA ASP A 283 18.97 -1.17 2.80
C ASP A 283 17.62 -0.90 3.49
N THR A 284 17.20 0.34 3.57
CA THR A 284 15.90 0.73 4.11
C THR A 284 14.87 0.87 3.00
N ALA A 285 14.01 -0.11 2.85
CA ALA A 285 12.91 -0.09 1.90
C ALA A 285 11.58 0.06 2.66
N TYR A 286 10.96 1.24 2.55
CA TYR A 286 9.64 1.49 3.11
C TYR A 286 8.51 1.20 2.10
N LYS A 287 7.29 1.17 2.62
CA LYS A 287 6.04 1.03 1.87
C LYS A 287 5.87 2.12 0.82
#